data_8dddaa5df1ea1ee7b903a8663895581b
#
_entry.id   8dddaa5df1ea1ee7b903a8663895581b
#
_cell.length_a   1.000
_cell.length_b   1.000
_cell.length_c   1.000
_cell.angle_alpha   90.00
_cell.angle_beta   90.00
_cell.angle_gamma   90.00
#
_symmetry.space_group_name_H-M   'P 1'
#
loop_
_entity.id
_entity.type
_entity.pdbx_description
1 polymer ?
#
loop_
_entity_poly.entity_id
_entity_poly.type
_entity_poly.pdbx_seq_one_letter_code
_entity_poly.pdbx_strand_id
1 'polypeptide(L)'
;TLDDVLTDIRRITDVCSLPLLVDADIGFGSSAFNVARTVKSMIKAGAAGLHIEDQVGAKRCGHRPNKAIVSKEEMVDRIRAAVDAKTDPDFVIMARTDALAVEGLDAAIERAQAYVEAGAEMLFPEAITELAMYRQFADAVQVPILANITEFGATPLFTTDELRSAHVAMALYPLSAFRAMNRAAEHVYNVLRQEGTQKSVIDTMQTRNELYESINYYQYEEKLDDLFARNQAK
;
A
#
# COMPACT_ATOMS: atom_id res chain seq x y z
N THR A 1 6.47 4.38 -13.59
CA THR A 1 5.79 5.62 -13.99
C THR A 1 4.37 5.67 -13.45
N LEU A 2 3.72 6.84 -13.47
CA LEU A 2 2.31 6.95 -13.08
C LEU A 2 1.42 6.03 -13.92
N ASP A 3 1.66 5.91 -15.22
CA ASP A 3 0.83 5.08 -16.12
C ASP A 3 0.92 3.59 -15.80
N ASP A 4 2.08 3.10 -15.36
CA ASP A 4 2.25 1.72 -14.90
C ASP A 4 1.38 1.46 -13.67
N VAL A 5 1.43 2.35 -12.67
CA VAL A 5 0.62 2.24 -11.45
C VAL A 5 -0.89 2.35 -11.76
N LEU A 6 -1.30 3.27 -12.63
CA LEU A 6 -2.70 3.40 -13.05
C LEU A 6 -3.21 2.12 -13.75
N THR A 7 -2.35 1.43 -14.47
CA THR A 7 -2.70 0.15 -15.10
C THR A 7 -2.97 -0.91 -14.04
N ASP A 8 -2.13 -0.99 -13.01
CA ASP A 8 -2.32 -1.95 -11.92
C ASP A 8 -3.51 -1.60 -11.02
N ILE A 9 -3.76 -0.30 -10.75
CA ILE A 9 -4.97 0.13 -10.06
C ILE A 9 -6.22 -0.41 -10.77
N ARG A 10 -6.35 -0.20 -12.08
CA ARG A 10 -7.52 -0.69 -12.86
C ARG A 10 -7.67 -2.20 -12.78
N ARG A 11 -6.56 -2.95 -12.92
CA ARG A 11 -6.56 -4.41 -12.82
C ARG A 11 -7.05 -4.91 -11.46
N ILE A 12 -6.67 -4.22 -10.39
CA ILE A 12 -7.08 -4.59 -9.03
C ILE A 12 -8.54 -4.22 -8.80
N THR A 13 -8.95 -3.00 -9.13
CA THR A 13 -10.31 -2.50 -8.89
C THR A 13 -11.36 -3.18 -9.76
N ASP A 14 -10.98 -3.70 -10.93
CA ASP A 14 -11.88 -4.49 -11.80
C ASP A 14 -12.30 -5.82 -11.14
N VAL A 15 -11.50 -6.39 -10.25
CA VAL A 15 -11.74 -7.72 -9.67
C VAL A 15 -11.91 -7.70 -8.15
N CYS A 16 -11.64 -6.59 -7.49
CA CYS A 16 -11.71 -6.45 -6.03
C CYS A 16 -12.56 -5.23 -5.67
N SER A 17 -13.61 -5.45 -4.89
CA SER A 17 -14.51 -4.39 -4.41
C SER A 17 -14.04 -3.68 -3.14
N LEU A 18 -12.92 -4.12 -2.55
CA LEU A 18 -12.36 -3.46 -1.37
C LEU A 18 -11.72 -2.13 -1.75
N PRO A 19 -11.79 -1.11 -0.86
CA PRO A 19 -11.12 0.16 -1.08
C PRO A 19 -9.60 -0.03 -1.26
N LEU A 20 -9.03 0.53 -2.34
CA LEU A 20 -7.61 0.46 -2.63
C LEU A 20 -6.90 1.74 -2.20
N LEU A 21 -5.94 1.62 -1.27
CA LEU A 21 -4.98 2.67 -0.91
C LEU A 21 -3.69 2.46 -1.72
N VAL A 22 -3.23 3.49 -2.41
CA VAL A 22 -2.11 3.40 -3.36
C VAL A 22 -0.89 4.15 -2.84
N ASP A 23 0.29 3.54 -2.94
CA ASP A 23 1.58 4.23 -2.76
C ASP A 23 1.84 5.15 -3.97
N ALA A 24 1.86 6.44 -3.73
CA ALA A 24 2.13 7.45 -4.75
C ALA A 24 3.54 8.04 -4.64
N ASP A 25 4.43 7.44 -3.86
CA ASP A 25 5.77 7.95 -3.61
C ASP A 25 5.73 9.45 -3.19
N ILE A 26 6.40 10.30 -3.97
CA ILE A 26 6.38 11.76 -3.80
C ILE A 26 5.33 12.45 -4.69
N GLY A 27 4.35 11.70 -5.25
CA GLY A 27 3.32 12.21 -6.16
C GLY A 27 3.66 12.10 -7.64
N PHE A 28 4.61 11.21 -8.02
CA PHE A 28 5.13 11.05 -9.40
C PHE A 28 5.66 12.34 -10.01
N GLY A 29 6.30 13.15 -9.17
CA GLY A 29 6.87 14.45 -9.44
C GLY A 29 6.48 15.45 -8.34
N SER A 30 7.46 16.21 -7.84
CA SER A 30 7.30 17.04 -6.63
C SER A 30 6.52 18.33 -6.85
N SER A 31 6.22 18.73 -8.09
CA SER A 31 5.45 19.93 -8.35
C SER A 31 3.95 19.76 -8.08
N ALA A 32 3.28 20.83 -7.66
CA ALA A 32 1.83 20.84 -7.46
C ALA A 32 1.05 20.31 -8.69
N PHE A 33 1.52 20.58 -9.91
CA PHE A 33 0.91 20.09 -11.15
C PHE A 33 0.97 18.56 -11.25
N ASN A 34 2.12 17.95 -10.92
CA ASN A 34 2.27 16.51 -10.97
C ASN A 34 1.44 15.84 -9.88
N VAL A 35 1.45 16.35 -8.66
CA VAL A 35 0.64 15.85 -7.56
C VAL A 35 -0.86 15.92 -7.92
N ALA A 36 -1.33 17.05 -8.41
CA ALA A 36 -2.72 17.23 -8.82
C ALA A 36 -3.13 16.26 -9.96
N ARG A 37 -2.24 16.07 -10.95
CA ARG A 37 -2.45 15.10 -12.03
C ARG A 37 -2.55 13.68 -11.48
N THR A 38 -1.67 13.31 -10.56
CA THR A 38 -1.63 11.99 -9.93
C THR A 38 -2.95 11.70 -9.19
N VAL A 39 -3.40 12.60 -8.32
CA VAL A 39 -4.66 12.45 -7.58
C VAL A 39 -5.84 12.25 -8.54
N LYS A 40 -6.02 13.15 -9.51
CA LYS A 40 -7.12 13.05 -10.48
C LYS A 40 -7.08 11.75 -11.29
N SER A 41 -5.88 11.29 -11.65
CA SER A 41 -5.71 10.06 -12.42
C SER A 41 -6.00 8.82 -11.60
N MET A 42 -5.59 8.78 -10.33
CA MET A 42 -5.85 7.65 -9.42
C MET A 42 -7.34 7.54 -9.07
N ILE A 43 -8.02 8.66 -8.81
CA ILE A 43 -9.49 8.68 -8.64
C ILE A 43 -10.18 8.08 -9.87
N LYS A 44 -9.81 8.51 -11.08
CA LYS A 44 -10.37 7.97 -12.33
C LYS A 44 -10.07 6.48 -12.55
N ALA A 45 -8.97 5.99 -12.01
CA ALA A 45 -8.60 4.58 -12.10
C ALA A 45 -9.31 3.70 -11.06
N GLY A 46 -10.05 4.30 -10.10
CA GLY A 46 -10.83 3.60 -9.09
C GLY A 46 -10.16 3.43 -7.72
N ALA A 47 -9.02 4.08 -7.47
CA ALA A 47 -8.42 4.08 -6.15
C ALA A 47 -9.31 4.83 -5.14
N ALA A 48 -9.34 4.36 -3.89
CA ALA A 48 -10.06 4.98 -2.78
C ALA A 48 -9.21 6.00 -2.00
N GLY A 49 -7.90 5.94 -2.14
CA GLY A 49 -6.96 6.87 -1.51
C GLY A 49 -5.54 6.63 -1.99
N LEU A 50 -4.68 7.54 -1.61
CA LEU A 50 -3.24 7.42 -1.82
C LEU A 50 -2.46 7.93 -0.61
N HIS A 51 -1.20 7.51 -0.49
CA HIS A 51 -0.26 8.19 0.38
C HIS A 51 0.88 8.84 -0.41
N ILE A 52 1.31 10.01 0.08
CA ILE A 52 2.44 10.78 -0.44
C ILE A 52 3.44 10.99 0.68
N GLU A 53 4.74 10.87 0.39
CA GLU A 53 5.80 10.96 1.37
C GLU A 53 6.64 12.25 1.27
N ASP A 54 7.26 12.64 2.40
CA ASP A 54 8.11 13.83 2.52
C ASP A 54 9.57 13.59 2.14
N GLN A 55 9.90 12.50 1.45
CA GLN A 55 11.25 12.28 0.92
C GLN A 55 11.55 13.18 -0.30
N VAL A 56 12.85 13.36 -0.56
CA VAL A 56 13.35 13.99 -1.81
C VAL A 56 13.11 13.08 -3.00
N GLY A 57 13.23 13.62 -4.23
CA GLY A 57 13.00 12.86 -5.47
C GLY A 57 13.86 11.60 -5.64
N ALA A 58 15.08 11.58 -5.08
CA ALA A 58 15.95 10.41 -5.02
C ALA A 58 15.67 9.58 -3.75
N LYS A 59 14.40 9.19 -3.55
CA LYS A 59 13.94 8.50 -2.36
C LYS A 59 14.63 7.17 -2.10
N ARG A 60 14.61 6.72 -0.84
CA ARG A 60 15.06 5.40 -0.40
C ARG A 60 13.94 4.68 0.34
N CYS A 61 14.07 3.35 0.47
CA CYS A 61 13.18 2.60 1.34
C CYS A 61 13.19 3.17 2.77
N GLY A 62 12.02 3.36 3.37
CA GLY A 62 11.83 3.98 4.69
C GLY A 62 12.60 3.32 5.84
N HIS A 63 12.95 2.03 5.70
CA HIS A 63 13.77 1.29 6.67
C HIS A 63 15.29 1.33 6.39
N ARG A 64 15.72 2.04 5.34
CA ARG A 64 17.14 2.17 4.99
C ARG A 64 17.75 3.45 5.58
N PRO A 65 19.06 3.44 5.88
CA PRO A 65 19.77 4.63 6.38
C PRO A 65 19.93 5.69 5.27
N ASN A 66 20.33 6.90 5.70
CA ASN A 66 20.66 8.04 4.83
C ASN A 66 19.49 8.49 3.94
N LYS A 67 18.29 8.50 4.48
CA LYS A 67 17.15 9.16 3.85
C LYS A 67 17.34 10.67 3.88
N ALA A 68 16.87 11.35 2.86
CA ALA A 68 16.77 12.80 2.83
C ALA A 68 15.29 13.17 2.64
N ILE A 69 14.83 14.12 3.45
CA ILE A 69 13.47 14.63 3.40
C ILE A 69 13.46 16.09 2.93
N VAL A 70 12.34 16.50 2.38
CA VAL A 70 12.12 17.91 1.99
C VAL A 70 11.77 18.75 3.23
N SER A 71 11.72 20.07 3.09
CA SER A 71 11.24 20.93 4.15
C SER A 71 9.77 20.62 4.50
N LYS A 72 9.36 20.97 5.72
CA LYS A 72 7.97 20.83 6.15
C LYS A 72 7.02 21.60 5.23
N GLU A 73 7.41 22.81 4.83
CA GLU A 73 6.65 23.68 3.96
C GLU A 73 6.46 23.09 2.56
N GLU A 74 7.50 22.47 1.98
CA GLU A 74 7.38 21.80 0.69
C GLU A 74 6.41 20.62 0.75
N MET A 75 6.43 19.82 1.82
CA MET A 75 5.47 18.73 1.99
C MET A 75 4.05 19.25 2.22
N VAL A 76 3.88 20.30 3.00
CA VAL A 76 2.58 20.99 3.19
C VAL A 76 2.01 21.41 1.84
N ASP A 77 2.83 21.96 0.95
CA ASP A 77 2.39 22.35 -0.39
C ASP A 77 1.99 21.14 -1.25
N ARG A 78 2.71 20.01 -1.14
CA ARG A 78 2.32 18.74 -1.79
C ARG A 78 0.94 18.29 -1.31
N ILE A 79 0.71 18.28 0.02
CA ILE A 79 -0.57 17.87 0.58
C ILE A 79 -1.70 18.81 0.13
N ARG A 80 -1.52 20.12 0.20
CA ARG A 80 -2.53 21.10 -0.30
C ARG A 80 -2.86 20.87 -1.77
N ALA A 81 -1.84 20.68 -2.61
CA ALA A 81 -2.05 20.39 -4.02
C ALA A 81 -2.83 19.07 -4.25
N ALA A 82 -2.60 18.05 -3.41
CA ALA A 82 -3.35 16.80 -3.45
C ALA A 82 -4.81 17.00 -3.04
N VAL A 83 -5.06 17.71 -1.95
CA VAL A 83 -6.40 17.99 -1.42
C VAL A 83 -7.22 18.83 -2.42
N ASP A 84 -6.64 19.90 -2.95
CA ASP A 84 -7.29 20.77 -3.94
C ASP A 84 -7.61 20.04 -5.26
N ALA A 85 -6.89 18.99 -5.56
CA ALA A 85 -7.08 18.20 -6.78
C ALA A 85 -8.17 17.13 -6.65
N LYS A 86 -8.71 16.87 -5.46
CA LYS A 86 -9.76 15.85 -5.27
C LYS A 86 -10.98 16.17 -6.14
N THR A 87 -11.41 15.19 -6.92
CA THR A 87 -12.66 15.23 -7.69
C THR A 87 -13.74 14.35 -7.09
N ASP A 88 -13.36 13.56 -6.08
CA ASP A 88 -14.21 12.72 -5.25
C ASP A 88 -13.96 13.12 -3.78
N PRO A 89 -14.97 13.60 -3.03
CA PRO A 89 -14.80 14.00 -1.64
C PRO A 89 -14.40 12.84 -0.72
N ASP A 90 -14.76 11.61 -1.06
CA ASP A 90 -14.47 10.42 -0.25
C ASP A 90 -13.07 9.84 -0.52
N PHE A 91 -12.36 10.35 -1.54
CA PHE A 91 -10.99 9.93 -1.82
C PHE A 91 -10.03 10.42 -0.73
N VAL A 92 -9.25 9.53 -0.14
CA VAL A 92 -8.39 9.81 1.01
C VAL A 92 -6.99 10.27 0.58
N ILE A 93 -6.54 11.38 1.14
CA ILE A 93 -5.15 11.83 1.09
C ILE A 93 -4.47 11.47 2.42
N MET A 94 -3.54 10.52 2.39
CA MET A 94 -2.73 10.13 3.54
C MET A 94 -1.33 10.75 3.41
N ALA A 95 -0.88 11.44 4.46
CA ALA A 95 0.50 11.91 4.52
C ALA A 95 1.41 10.83 5.11
N ARG A 96 2.52 10.54 4.42
CA ARG A 96 3.60 9.73 4.99
C ARG A 96 4.75 10.62 5.39
N THR A 97 5.32 10.37 6.58
CA THR A 97 6.53 11.06 7.02
C THR A 97 7.64 10.07 7.35
N ASP A 98 8.80 10.32 6.81
CA ASP A 98 10.05 9.62 7.09
C ASP A 98 10.95 10.39 8.08
N ALA A 99 10.43 11.46 8.69
CA ALA A 99 11.18 12.40 9.52
C ALA A 99 11.70 11.79 10.83
N LEU A 100 11.05 10.75 11.38
CA LEU A 100 11.50 10.11 12.63
C LEU A 100 12.98 9.74 12.59
N ALA A 101 13.42 9.13 11.51
CA ALA A 101 14.80 8.65 11.35
C ALA A 101 15.80 9.77 11.03
N VAL A 102 15.34 10.97 10.66
CA VAL A 102 16.18 12.11 10.21
C VAL A 102 16.21 13.21 11.25
N GLU A 103 15.08 13.54 11.84
CA GLU A 103 14.90 14.71 12.72
C GLU A 103 14.49 14.32 14.15
N GLY A 104 14.12 13.05 14.38
CA GLY A 104 13.63 12.57 15.67
C GLY A 104 12.11 12.71 15.83
N LEU A 105 11.62 12.23 16.99
CA LEU A 105 10.18 12.04 17.22
C LEU A 105 9.40 13.34 17.29
N ASP A 106 9.89 14.33 18.06
CA ASP A 106 9.17 15.59 18.27
C ASP A 106 9.02 16.36 16.96
N ALA A 107 10.07 16.46 16.15
CA ALA A 107 10.02 17.10 14.85
C ALA A 107 9.13 16.33 13.86
N ALA A 108 9.14 15.01 13.90
CA ALA A 108 8.25 14.20 13.06
C ALA A 108 6.77 14.39 13.43
N ILE A 109 6.45 14.54 14.73
CA ILE A 109 5.09 14.86 15.20
C ILE A 109 4.69 16.28 14.77
N GLU A 110 5.57 17.28 14.89
CA GLU A 110 5.29 18.63 14.42
C GLU A 110 4.98 18.66 12.91
N ARG A 111 5.74 17.92 12.10
CA ARG A 111 5.45 17.76 10.67
C ARG A 111 4.09 17.13 10.44
N ALA A 112 3.79 16.03 11.14
CA ALA A 112 2.53 15.32 11.02
C ALA A 112 1.32 16.22 11.32
N GLN A 113 1.40 17.06 12.35
CA GLN A 113 0.39 18.06 12.69
C GLN A 113 0.20 19.06 11.53
N ALA A 114 1.29 19.60 10.99
CA ALA A 114 1.22 20.53 9.84
C ALA A 114 0.61 19.87 8.58
N TYR A 115 0.85 18.58 8.37
CA TYR A 115 0.27 17.83 7.24
C TYR A 115 -1.24 17.62 7.41
N VAL A 116 -1.69 17.34 8.64
CA VAL A 116 -3.11 17.23 8.95
C VAL A 116 -3.80 18.60 8.83
N GLU A 117 -3.18 19.68 9.32
CA GLU A 117 -3.66 21.05 9.13
C GLU A 117 -3.74 21.45 7.65
N ALA A 118 -2.86 20.90 6.80
CA ALA A 118 -2.90 21.09 5.35
C ALA A 118 -3.99 20.26 4.65
N GLY A 119 -4.69 19.37 5.36
CA GLY A 119 -5.81 18.59 4.88
C GLY A 119 -5.54 17.11 4.67
N ALA A 120 -4.42 16.56 5.18
CA ALA A 120 -4.24 15.11 5.22
C ALA A 120 -5.27 14.47 6.17
N GLU A 121 -5.96 13.44 5.69
CA GLU A 121 -7.05 12.77 6.40
C GLU A 121 -6.58 11.54 7.17
N MET A 122 -5.39 11.04 6.88
CA MET A 122 -4.72 9.91 7.53
C MET A 122 -3.22 10.15 7.59
N LEU A 123 -2.53 9.43 8.49
CA LEU A 123 -1.09 9.55 8.67
C LEU A 123 -0.40 8.19 8.60
N PHE A 124 0.75 8.15 7.94
CA PHE A 124 1.66 7.03 7.87
C PHE A 124 3.06 7.45 8.41
N PRO A 125 3.32 7.29 9.73
CA PRO A 125 4.64 7.53 10.29
C PRO A 125 5.54 6.32 10.01
N GLU A 126 6.65 6.52 9.30
CA GLU A 126 7.53 5.44 8.87
C GLU A 126 8.56 5.07 9.93
N ALA A 127 8.93 3.79 9.98
CA ALA A 127 10.03 3.24 10.78
C ALA A 127 9.89 3.47 12.31
N ILE A 128 8.68 3.42 12.82
CA ILE A 128 8.39 3.47 14.24
C ILE A 128 8.96 2.25 14.95
N THR A 129 9.66 2.43 16.06
CA THR A 129 10.33 1.34 16.79
C THR A 129 9.65 0.93 18.09
N GLU A 130 8.74 1.73 18.60
CA GLU A 130 8.06 1.50 19.88
C GLU A 130 6.57 1.83 19.80
N LEU A 131 5.73 1.05 20.46
CA LEU A 131 4.28 1.30 20.53
C LEU A 131 3.92 2.65 21.15
N ALA A 132 4.75 3.14 22.10
CA ALA A 132 4.56 4.45 22.70
C ALA A 132 4.67 5.60 21.69
N MET A 133 5.49 5.46 20.65
CA MET A 133 5.62 6.46 19.59
C MET A 133 4.33 6.54 18.75
N TYR A 134 3.70 5.40 18.42
CA TYR A 134 2.40 5.41 17.74
C TYR A 134 1.34 6.15 18.55
N ARG A 135 1.29 5.94 19.88
CA ARG A 135 0.35 6.68 20.75
C ARG A 135 0.61 8.17 20.70
N GLN A 136 1.88 8.60 20.77
CA GLN A 136 2.23 10.02 20.70
C GLN A 136 1.79 10.66 19.38
N PHE A 137 1.97 9.97 18.26
CA PHE A 137 1.41 10.42 16.96
C PHE A 137 -0.11 10.49 17.00
N ALA A 138 -0.79 9.43 17.46
CA ALA A 138 -2.25 9.37 17.50
C ALA A 138 -2.84 10.50 18.36
N ASP A 139 -2.26 10.74 19.54
CA ASP A 139 -2.69 11.79 20.47
C ASP A 139 -2.47 13.19 19.88
N ALA A 140 -1.43 13.36 19.07
CA ALA A 140 -1.06 14.66 18.51
C ALA A 140 -1.89 15.05 17.27
N VAL A 141 -2.23 14.07 16.40
CA VAL A 141 -2.82 14.37 15.08
C VAL A 141 -4.31 14.09 14.97
N GLN A 142 -4.87 13.23 15.83
CA GLN A 142 -6.30 12.90 15.90
C GLN A 142 -6.92 12.40 14.57
N VAL A 143 -6.09 11.83 13.69
CA VAL A 143 -6.52 11.16 12.45
C VAL A 143 -6.09 9.70 12.48
N PRO A 144 -6.72 8.80 11.68
CA PRO A 144 -6.31 7.40 11.60
C PRO A 144 -4.84 7.23 11.23
N ILE A 145 -4.15 6.32 11.93
CA ILE A 145 -2.72 6.01 11.70
C ILE A 145 -2.58 4.65 11.05
N LEU A 146 -1.71 4.57 10.05
CA LEU A 146 -1.25 3.35 9.43
C LEU A 146 0.12 2.97 9.99
N ALA A 147 0.27 1.72 10.44
CA ALA A 147 1.54 1.11 10.83
C ALA A 147 2.07 0.21 9.71
N ASN A 148 3.31 0.41 9.29
CA ASN A 148 3.99 -0.43 8.33
C ASN A 148 4.72 -1.58 9.05
N ILE A 149 4.20 -2.81 8.92
CA ILE A 149 4.72 -4.02 9.55
C ILE A 149 5.39 -4.88 8.48
N THR A 150 6.62 -4.55 8.16
CA THR A 150 7.42 -5.26 7.15
C THR A 150 8.55 -6.05 7.78
N GLU A 151 8.77 -7.27 7.26
CA GLU A 151 9.90 -8.10 7.68
C GLU A 151 11.23 -7.44 7.31
N PHE A 152 12.24 -7.63 8.16
CA PHE A 152 13.60 -7.12 7.96
C PHE A 152 13.67 -5.57 7.96
N GLY A 153 12.64 -4.90 8.48
CA GLY A 153 12.59 -3.45 8.67
C GLY A 153 13.09 -3.03 10.05
N ALA A 154 13.02 -1.73 10.35
CA ALA A 154 13.36 -1.18 11.65
C ALA A 154 12.22 -1.37 12.68
N THR A 155 10.98 -1.42 12.22
CA THR A 155 9.79 -1.59 13.07
C THR A 155 9.67 -3.05 13.54
N PRO A 156 9.50 -3.32 14.84
CA PRO A 156 9.18 -4.65 15.33
C PRO A 156 7.87 -5.18 14.75
N LEU A 157 7.77 -6.51 14.64
CA LEU A 157 6.56 -7.15 14.10
C LEU A 157 5.45 -7.18 15.17
N PHE A 158 4.91 -6.02 15.49
CA PHE A 158 3.80 -5.88 16.43
C PHE A 158 2.56 -6.62 15.93
N THR A 159 1.83 -7.23 16.87
CA THR A 159 0.52 -7.82 16.59
C THR A 159 -0.55 -6.75 16.38
N THR A 160 -1.66 -7.12 15.73
CA THR A 160 -2.79 -6.20 15.54
C THR A 160 -3.40 -5.72 16.86
N ASP A 161 -3.35 -6.54 17.94
CA ASP A 161 -3.84 -6.15 19.25
C ASP A 161 -2.92 -5.15 19.95
N GLU A 162 -1.60 -5.32 19.83
CA GLU A 162 -0.62 -4.33 20.29
C GLU A 162 -0.78 -3.00 19.56
N LEU A 163 -0.90 -3.03 18.22
CA LEU A 163 -1.14 -1.84 17.41
C LEU A 163 -2.46 -1.14 17.78
N ARG A 164 -3.54 -1.91 17.98
CA ARG A 164 -4.83 -1.36 18.44
C ARG A 164 -4.68 -0.67 19.81
N SER A 165 -3.93 -1.27 20.74
CA SER A 165 -3.64 -0.68 22.04
C SER A 165 -2.87 0.64 21.97
N ALA A 166 -2.20 0.88 20.85
CA ALA A 166 -1.46 2.10 20.54
C ALA A 166 -2.21 3.08 19.63
N HIS A 167 -3.53 2.90 19.48
CA HIS A 167 -4.43 3.73 18.67
C HIS A 167 -4.13 3.71 17.16
N VAL A 168 -3.48 2.65 16.67
CA VAL A 168 -3.27 2.42 15.24
C VAL A 168 -4.56 1.90 14.61
N ALA A 169 -5.00 2.49 13.51
CA ALA A 169 -6.23 2.13 12.81
C ALA A 169 -6.01 1.10 11.70
N MET A 170 -4.82 1.06 11.08
CA MET A 170 -4.50 0.18 9.97
C MET A 170 -3.10 -0.41 10.11
N ALA A 171 -2.95 -1.69 9.74
CA ALA A 171 -1.66 -2.37 9.63
C ALA A 171 -1.39 -2.74 8.16
N LEU A 172 -0.25 -2.31 7.63
CA LEU A 172 0.20 -2.63 6.29
C LEU A 172 1.25 -3.76 6.34
N TYR A 173 1.04 -4.80 5.56
CA TYR A 173 1.98 -5.91 5.36
C TYR A 173 2.46 -5.90 3.89
N PRO A 174 3.39 -5.01 3.52
CA PRO A 174 3.60 -4.64 2.12
C PRO A 174 4.23 -5.74 1.26
N LEU A 175 5.03 -6.61 1.83
CA LEU A 175 5.81 -7.59 1.08
C LEU A 175 5.70 -9.02 1.60
N SER A 176 4.96 -9.30 2.66
CA SER A 176 4.93 -10.61 3.33
C SER A 176 4.54 -11.74 2.37
N ALA A 177 3.40 -11.59 1.70
CA ALA A 177 2.94 -12.59 0.73
C ALA A 177 3.87 -12.71 -0.48
N PHE A 178 4.38 -11.58 -1.00
CA PHE A 178 5.30 -11.56 -2.14
C PHE A 178 6.63 -12.27 -1.83
N ARG A 179 7.20 -12.05 -0.64
CA ARG A 179 8.43 -12.74 -0.20
C ARG A 179 8.21 -14.24 -0.03
N ALA A 180 7.08 -14.63 0.55
CA ALA A 180 6.72 -16.04 0.69
C ALA A 180 6.54 -16.72 -0.68
N MET A 181 5.83 -16.07 -1.61
CA MET A 181 5.63 -16.54 -2.98
C MET A 181 6.98 -16.71 -3.72
N ASN A 182 7.87 -15.73 -3.63
CA ASN A 182 9.18 -15.79 -4.28
C ASN A 182 10.03 -16.94 -3.73
N ARG A 183 10.02 -17.16 -2.41
CA ARG A 183 10.74 -18.28 -1.79
C ARG A 183 10.18 -19.62 -2.24
N ALA A 184 8.86 -19.74 -2.32
CA ALA A 184 8.22 -20.97 -2.82
C ALA A 184 8.59 -21.24 -4.28
N ALA A 185 8.54 -20.23 -5.14
CA ALA A 185 8.92 -20.33 -6.55
C ALA A 185 10.40 -20.72 -6.72
N GLU A 186 11.31 -20.08 -5.98
CA GLU A 186 12.74 -20.42 -5.98
C GLU A 186 12.96 -21.88 -5.57
N HIS A 187 12.26 -22.37 -4.54
CA HIS A 187 12.35 -23.76 -4.10
C HIS A 187 11.92 -24.72 -5.21
N VAL A 188 10.79 -24.49 -5.86
CA VAL A 188 10.30 -25.33 -6.96
C VAL A 188 11.30 -25.36 -8.13
N TYR A 189 11.85 -24.23 -8.54
CA TYR A 189 12.87 -24.20 -9.60
C TYR A 189 14.14 -24.95 -9.24
N ASN A 190 14.59 -24.89 -7.99
CA ASN A 190 15.75 -25.66 -7.51
C ASN A 190 15.49 -27.17 -7.56
N VAL A 191 14.31 -27.64 -7.13
CA VAL A 191 13.92 -29.04 -7.20
C VAL A 191 13.86 -29.53 -8.65
N LEU A 192 13.20 -28.78 -9.55
CA LEU A 192 13.15 -29.13 -10.97
C LEU A 192 14.54 -29.26 -11.58
N ARG A 193 15.47 -28.37 -11.22
CA ARG A 193 16.85 -28.41 -11.70
C ARG A 193 17.65 -29.63 -11.17
N GLN A 194 17.40 -30.02 -9.93
CA GLN A 194 18.12 -31.10 -9.26
C GLN A 194 17.55 -32.50 -9.56
N GLU A 195 16.23 -32.63 -9.57
CA GLU A 195 15.51 -33.92 -9.65
C GLU A 195 14.92 -34.19 -11.04
N GLY A 196 14.80 -33.16 -11.92
CA GLY A 196 14.15 -33.26 -13.22
C GLY A 196 12.63 -33.46 -13.13
N THR A 197 12.04 -33.29 -11.94
CA THR A 197 10.61 -33.44 -11.67
C THR A 197 10.20 -32.60 -10.47
N GLN A 198 8.92 -32.25 -10.38
CA GLN A 198 8.34 -31.53 -9.26
C GLN A 198 7.65 -32.42 -8.22
N LYS A 199 7.79 -33.75 -8.32
CA LYS A 199 7.03 -34.69 -7.49
C LYS A 199 7.20 -34.49 -5.98
N SER A 200 8.42 -34.14 -5.54
CA SER A 200 8.75 -33.98 -4.11
C SER A 200 8.20 -32.70 -3.49
N VAL A 201 7.61 -31.78 -4.27
CA VAL A 201 7.11 -30.49 -3.81
C VAL A 201 5.63 -30.25 -4.12
N ILE A 202 4.92 -31.25 -4.64
CA ILE A 202 3.49 -31.14 -5.00
C ILE A 202 2.65 -30.68 -3.79
N ASP A 203 2.93 -31.22 -2.61
CA ASP A 203 2.17 -30.91 -1.38
C ASP A 203 2.34 -29.48 -0.89
N THR A 204 3.30 -28.75 -1.45
CA THR A 204 3.50 -27.31 -1.16
C THR A 204 2.77 -26.40 -2.14
N MET A 205 2.11 -26.96 -3.14
CA MET A 205 1.43 -26.21 -4.21
C MET A 205 -0.07 -26.15 -3.97
N GLN A 206 -0.65 -25.02 -4.35
CA GLN A 206 -2.09 -24.89 -4.46
C GLN A 206 -2.62 -25.88 -5.51
N THR A 207 -3.66 -26.60 -5.18
CA THR A 207 -4.34 -27.48 -6.12
C THR A 207 -5.09 -26.67 -7.17
N ARG A 208 -5.44 -27.32 -8.30
CA ARG A 208 -6.27 -26.69 -9.35
C ARG A 208 -7.62 -26.23 -8.79
N ASN A 209 -8.24 -27.04 -7.94
CA ASN A 209 -9.54 -26.72 -7.37
C ASN A 209 -9.47 -25.51 -6.45
N GLU A 210 -8.49 -25.45 -5.56
CA GLU A 210 -8.26 -24.29 -4.67
C GLU A 210 -8.01 -22.99 -5.48
N LEU A 211 -7.25 -23.09 -6.57
CA LEU A 211 -7.04 -21.95 -7.46
C LEU A 211 -8.37 -21.52 -8.10
N TYR A 212 -9.14 -22.46 -8.65
CA TYR A 212 -10.41 -22.18 -9.33
C TYR A 212 -11.46 -21.60 -8.38
N GLU A 213 -11.52 -22.06 -7.14
CA GLU A 213 -12.34 -21.46 -6.09
C GLU A 213 -11.89 -20.02 -5.79
N SER A 214 -10.58 -19.80 -5.63
CA SER A 214 -10.03 -18.47 -5.31
C SER A 214 -10.29 -17.41 -6.36
N ILE A 215 -10.29 -17.79 -7.66
CA ILE A 215 -10.53 -16.88 -8.78
C ILE A 215 -11.98 -16.94 -9.30
N ASN A 216 -12.85 -17.70 -8.62
CA ASN A 216 -14.24 -17.88 -8.98
C ASN A 216 -14.45 -18.43 -10.42
N TYR A 217 -13.54 -19.33 -10.85
CA TYR A 217 -13.49 -19.84 -12.22
C TYR A 217 -14.75 -20.64 -12.61
N TYR A 218 -15.31 -21.42 -11.68
CA TYR A 218 -16.47 -22.29 -11.95
C TYR A 218 -17.69 -21.52 -12.41
N GLN A 219 -17.91 -20.29 -11.99
CA GLN A 219 -19.02 -19.46 -12.48
C GLN A 219 -18.95 -19.20 -13.98
N TYR A 220 -17.74 -19.13 -14.54
CA TYR A 220 -17.57 -18.96 -16.00
C TYR A 220 -17.90 -20.23 -16.75
N GLU A 221 -17.51 -21.41 -16.25
CA GLU A 221 -17.85 -22.71 -16.85
C GLU A 221 -19.37 -22.95 -16.80
N GLU A 222 -20.00 -22.80 -15.63
CA GLU A 222 -21.45 -22.93 -15.47
C GLU A 222 -22.22 -22.01 -16.43
N LYS A 223 -21.74 -20.78 -16.59
CA LYS A 223 -22.37 -19.83 -17.53
C LYS A 223 -22.24 -20.26 -18.97
N LEU A 224 -21.12 -20.83 -19.38
CA LEU A 224 -20.91 -21.37 -20.70
C LEU A 224 -21.82 -22.59 -20.95
N ASP A 225 -21.90 -23.50 -19.99
CA ASP A 225 -22.76 -24.69 -20.08
C ASP A 225 -24.23 -24.30 -20.22
N ASP A 226 -24.71 -23.34 -19.46
CA ASP A 226 -26.06 -22.77 -19.56
C ASP A 226 -26.34 -22.19 -20.96
N LEU A 227 -25.40 -21.47 -21.55
CA LEU A 227 -25.54 -20.89 -22.88
C LEU A 227 -25.57 -21.97 -23.97
N PHE A 228 -24.74 -23.00 -23.85
CA PHE A 228 -24.75 -24.14 -24.80
C PHE A 228 -26.05 -24.96 -24.70
N ALA A 229 -26.52 -25.23 -23.47
CA ALA A 229 -27.79 -25.93 -23.29
C ALA A 229 -28.99 -25.20 -23.93
N ARG A 230 -29.05 -23.87 -23.81
CA ARG A 230 -30.11 -23.05 -24.47
C ARG A 230 -30.05 -23.08 -26.00
N ASN A 231 -28.86 -23.23 -26.58
CA ASN A 231 -28.66 -23.28 -28.02
C ASN A 231 -29.04 -24.66 -28.59
N GLN A 232 -28.97 -25.73 -27.81
CA GLN A 232 -29.37 -27.09 -28.20
C GLN A 232 -30.88 -27.32 -28.07
N ALA A 233 -31.58 -26.50 -27.28
CA ALA A 233 -33.05 -26.59 -27.09
C ALA A 233 -33.88 -25.81 -28.13
N LYS A 234 -33.23 -25.19 -29.11
CA LYS A 234 -33.84 -24.56 -30.28
C LYS A 234 -33.67 -25.43 -31.54
#